data_2b0fb9c653c49a88db985172e398bd97
#
_entry.id   2b0fb9c653c49a88db985172e398bd97
#
_cell.length_a   1.000
_cell.length_b   1.000
_cell.length_c   1.000
_cell.angle_alpha   90.00
_cell.angle_beta   90.00
_cell.angle_gamma   90.00
#
_symmetry.space_group_name_H-M   'P 1'
#
loop_
_entity.id
_entity.type
_entity.pdbx_description
1 polymer ?
#
loop_
_entity_poly.entity_id
_entity_poly.type
_entity_poly.pdbx_seq_one_letter_code
_entity_poly.pdbx_strand_id
1 'polypeptide(L)'
;MTAMSNATPQTPQPVRPITATLTRFAPAPTGLLHLGHVLNALYVWNTARLIGCRVMLRIEDHDRERSRPEFERAILDDLEWLGFVADVHPTAAFRRGRCEGRQSDREEVYRSALQQLVRANVVYACECTRRALTGAPGPEPGREMRYPGNCRDKRLPLIDGYGWRVRLDDSVERFDDALLGPQSQWPAAQCGDLLIRDRLGNWTYQFSAAVDDLWQGVDLVIRGIDLLESTGRQIQLARLLGRTVPATFMHHPLIMKTRDQKLSKSDGDTGVRALAAVGWTRDRILAEAVRLPVVQVGSETDPQ
;
A
#
# COMPACT_ATOMS: atom_id res chain seq x y z
N MET A 1 -0.62 4.30 47.86
CA MET A 1 -0.79 3.23 46.85
C MET A 1 -1.80 3.73 45.86
N THR A 2 -1.32 4.36 44.80
CA THR A 2 -2.15 4.97 43.74
C THR A 2 -2.29 3.91 42.64
N ALA A 3 -3.51 3.48 42.36
CA ALA A 3 -3.83 2.50 41.31
C ALA A 3 -3.47 3.08 39.94
N MET A 4 -2.49 2.50 39.28
CA MET A 4 -2.21 2.76 37.87
C MET A 4 -3.37 2.18 37.06
N SER A 5 -4.13 3.06 36.44
CA SER A 5 -5.16 2.72 35.47
C SER A 5 -4.51 2.02 34.28
N ASN A 6 -4.83 0.75 34.07
CA ASN A 6 -4.53 -0.02 32.87
C ASN A 6 -5.40 0.47 31.69
N ALA A 7 -5.13 1.66 31.18
CA ALA A 7 -5.73 2.11 29.93
C ALA A 7 -5.01 1.38 28.78
N THR A 8 -5.69 0.45 28.13
CA THR A 8 -5.27 -0.13 26.84
C THR A 8 -5.07 1.03 25.87
N PRO A 9 -3.90 1.14 25.20
CA PRO A 9 -3.67 2.21 24.24
C PRO A 9 -4.72 2.14 23.13
N GLN A 10 -5.57 3.16 23.03
CA GLN A 10 -6.63 3.22 22.04
C GLN A 10 -6.03 3.75 20.73
N THR A 11 -6.17 2.97 19.64
CA THR A 11 -6.01 3.50 18.30
C THR A 11 -7.06 4.59 18.06
N PRO A 12 -6.73 5.67 17.33
CA PRO A 12 -7.70 6.71 16.98
C PRO A 12 -8.97 6.10 16.38
N GLN A 13 -10.12 6.53 16.88
CA GLN A 13 -11.43 6.08 16.40
C GLN A 13 -11.70 6.69 15.02
N PRO A 14 -12.34 5.97 14.08
CA PRO A 14 -12.73 6.52 12.80
C PRO A 14 -13.69 7.71 12.99
N VAL A 15 -13.48 8.77 12.21
CA VAL A 15 -14.28 10.01 12.27
C VAL A 15 -15.71 9.79 11.77
N ARG A 16 -15.94 8.72 10.97
CA ARG A 16 -17.25 8.33 10.42
C ARG A 16 -17.47 6.83 10.54
N PRO A 17 -18.75 6.38 10.62
CA PRO A 17 -19.05 4.96 10.55
C PRO A 17 -18.51 4.35 9.25
N ILE A 18 -17.73 3.27 9.38
CA ILE A 18 -17.21 2.50 8.25
C ILE A 18 -18.14 1.30 8.05
N THR A 19 -18.63 1.12 6.82
CA THR A 19 -19.31 -0.09 6.41
C THR A 19 -18.45 -0.77 5.36
N ALA A 20 -17.86 -1.90 5.71
CA ALA A 20 -17.01 -2.67 4.82
C ALA A 20 -17.11 -4.17 5.14
N THR A 21 -16.83 -5.00 4.14
CA THR A 21 -16.91 -6.47 4.24
C THR A 21 -15.55 -7.13 4.21
N LEU A 22 -14.57 -6.50 3.56
CA LEU A 22 -13.23 -7.05 3.36
C LEU A 22 -12.16 -5.97 3.36
N THR A 23 -11.20 -6.13 4.26
CA THR A 23 -9.93 -5.39 4.24
C THR A 23 -8.76 -6.32 3.98
N ARG A 24 -7.54 -5.77 3.85
CA ARG A 24 -6.34 -6.58 3.65
C ARG A 24 -5.15 -6.06 4.45
N PHE A 25 -4.33 -6.99 4.94
CA PHE A 25 -2.97 -6.75 5.35
C PHE A 25 -2.04 -7.24 4.24
N ALA A 26 -1.21 -6.35 3.69
CA ALA A 26 -0.53 -6.59 2.41
C ALA A 26 0.98 -6.28 2.48
N PRO A 27 1.78 -7.05 3.24
CA PRO A 27 3.21 -6.82 3.35
C PRO A 27 3.97 -7.27 2.10
N ALA A 28 4.98 -6.48 1.69
CA ALA A 28 5.92 -6.86 0.65
C ALA A 28 7.11 -7.64 1.24
N PRO A 29 7.47 -8.82 0.72
CA PRO A 29 8.57 -9.64 1.24
C PRO A 29 9.94 -9.14 0.75
N THR A 30 10.21 -7.85 0.92
CA THR A 30 11.46 -7.16 0.59
C THR A 30 12.34 -6.94 1.83
N GLY A 31 11.95 -7.48 2.97
CA GLY A 31 12.61 -7.41 4.27
C GLY A 31 11.73 -7.98 5.38
N LEU A 32 12.27 -8.03 6.60
CA LEU A 32 11.56 -8.50 7.79
C LEU A 32 10.47 -7.54 8.24
N LEU A 33 9.50 -8.02 9.04
CA LEU A 33 8.53 -7.14 9.69
C LEU A 33 9.22 -6.31 10.79
N HIS A 34 8.83 -5.05 10.88
CA HIS A 34 9.25 -4.12 11.94
C HIS A 34 8.02 -3.50 12.63
N LEU A 35 8.24 -2.73 13.68
CA LEU A 35 7.15 -2.12 14.47
C LEU A 35 6.15 -1.31 13.63
N GLY A 36 6.57 -0.69 12.52
CA GLY A 36 5.64 -0.01 11.58
C GLY A 36 4.66 -0.97 10.91
N HIS A 37 5.09 -2.19 10.57
CA HIS A 37 4.18 -3.22 10.05
C HIS A 37 3.25 -3.75 11.15
N VAL A 38 3.74 -3.86 12.40
CA VAL A 38 2.92 -4.24 13.55
C VAL A 38 1.84 -3.20 13.80
N LEU A 39 2.18 -1.91 13.73
CA LEU A 39 1.20 -0.83 13.83
C LEU A 39 0.12 -0.94 12.74
N ASN A 40 0.53 -1.13 11.47
CA ASN A 40 -0.42 -1.33 10.38
C ASN A 40 -1.31 -2.56 10.63
N ALA A 41 -0.73 -3.69 11.07
CA ALA A 41 -1.51 -4.88 11.43
C ALA A 41 -2.52 -4.59 12.54
N LEU A 42 -2.13 -3.86 13.59
CA LEU A 42 -3.05 -3.46 14.66
C LEU A 42 -4.21 -2.61 14.14
N TYR A 43 -3.95 -1.64 13.24
CA TYR A 43 -5.02 -0.87 12.59
C TYR A 43 -5.95 -1.78 11.79
N VAL A 44 -5.41 -2.69 10.97
CA VAL A 44 -6.19 -3.61 10.13
C VAL A 44 -7.08 -4.52 10.98
N TRP A 45 -6.50 -5.29 11.92
CA TRP A 45 -7.26 -6.28 12.70
C TRP A 45 -8.20 -5.64 13.73
N ASN A 46 -7.80 -4.53 14.37
CA ASN A 46 -8.67 -3.85 15.33
C ASN A 46 -9.88 -3.20 14.64
N THR A 47 -9.65 -2.51 13.51
CA THR A 47 -10.76 -1.93 12.73
C THR A 47 -11.67 -3.03 12.21
N ALA A 48 -11.13 -4.09 11.60
CA ALA A 48 -11.91 -5.20 11.09
C ALA A 48 -12.79 -5.83 12.18
N ARG A 49 -12.25 -6.10 13.36
CA ARG A 49 -13.00 -6.61 14.51
C ARG A 49 -14.09 -5.66 14.98
N LEU A 50 -13.80 -4.36 15.01
CA LEU A 50 -14.74 -3.34 15.47
C LEU A 50 -15.99 -3.24 14.58
N ILE A 51 -15.82 -3.38 13.26
CA ILE A 51 -16.91 -3.21 12.28
C ILE A 51 -17.46 -4.55 11.73
N GLY A 52 -16.93 -5.70 12.18
CA GLY A 52 -17.33 -7.02 11.68
C GLY A 52 -16.84 -7.34 10.26
N CYS A 53 -15.73 -6.72 9.83
CA CYS A 53 -15.13 -6.91 8.52
C CYS A 53 -14.13 -8.08 8.54
N ARG A 54 -14.00 -8.83 7.43
CA ARG A 54 -12.97 -9.87 7.28
C ARG A 54 -11.62 -9.28 6.91
N VAL A 55 -10.55 -9.95 7.32
CA VAL A 55 -9.18 -9.62 6.96
C VAL A 55 -8.62 -10.62 5.96
N MET A 56 -8.11 -10.15 4.83
CA MET A 56 -7.34 -10.92 3.85
C MET A 56 -5.84 -10.71 4.08
N LEU A 57 -5.05 -11.78 4.04
CA LEU A 57 -3.61 -11.67 3.88
C LEU A 57 -3.24 -11.65 2.40
N ARG A 58 -2.43 -10.68 1.99
CA ARG A 58 -1.86 -10.60 0.64
C ARG A 58 -0.35 -10.40 0.74
N ILE A 59 0.42 -11.17 -0.02
CA ILE A 59 1.87 -10.99 -0.13
C ILE A 59 2.17 -10.22 -1.41
N GLU A 60 2.68 -8.99 -1.25
CA GLU A 60 2.97 -8.09 -2.37
C GLU A 60 4.40 -8.28 -2.90
N ASP A 61 4.62 -9.37 -3.61
CA ASP A 61 5.89 -9.78 -4.20
C ASP A 61 6.04 -9.43 -5.70
N HIS A 62 5.30 -8.41 -6.15
CA HIS A 62 5.39 -7.89 -7.53
C HIS A 62 6.79 -7.40 -7.90
N ASP A 63 7.55 -6.86 -6.94
CA ASP A 63 8.95 -6.49 -7.10
C ASP A 63 9.84 -7.72 -6.96
N ARG A 64 10.02 -8.44 -8.06
CA ARG A 64 10.79 -9.69 -8.10
C ARG A 64 12.29 -9.49 -7.86
N GLU A 65 12.82 -8.30 -8.05
CA GLU A 65 14.24 -8.00 -7.81
C GLU A 65 14.56 -7.94 -6.31
N ARG A 66 13.63 -7.43 -5.50
CA ARG A 66 13.83 -7.26 -4.05
C ARG A 66 13.11 -8.31 -3.19
N SER A 67 12.07 -8.92 -3.71
CA SER A 67 11.32 -9.95 -2.99
C SER A 67 12.14 -11.23 -2.82
N ARG A 68 12.08 -11.83 -1.63
CA ARG A 68 12.84 -13.05 -1.28
C ARG A 68 11.94 -14.05 -0.55
N PRO A 69 12.02 -15.36 -0.90
CA PRO A 69 11.22 -16.39 -0.23
C PRO A 69 11.50 -16.51 1.28
N GLU A 70 12.72 -16.19 1.72
CA GLU A 70 13.05 -16.16 3.15
C GLU A 70 12.32 -15.05 3.89
N PHE A 71 12.10 -13.88 3.28
CA PHE A 71 11.32 -12.82 3.88
C PHE A 71 9.84 -13.16 3.91
N GLU A 72 9.30 -13.81 2.87
CA GLU A 72 7.92 -14.30 2.92
C GLU A 72 7.72 -15.27 4.08
N ARG A 73 8.58 -16.30 4.19
CA ARG A 73 8.51 -17.25 5.31
C ARG A 73 8.57 -16.55 6.66
N ALA A 74 9.48 -15.58 6.80
CA ALA A 74 9.62 -14.81 8.02
C ALA A 74 8.36 -14.00 8.35
N ILE A 75 7.72 -13.37 7.35
CA ILE A 75 6.47 -12.62 7.51
C ILE A 75 5.34 -13.56 8.00
N LEU A 76 5.21 -14.74 7.40
CA LEU A 76 4.19 -15.72 7.78
C LEU A 76 4.39 -16.21 9.23
N ASP A 77 5.64 -16.53 9.62
CA ASP A 77 5.96 -16.94 10.98
C ASP A 77 5.72 -15.83 12.00
N ASP A 78 6.11 -14.60 11.66
CA ASP A 78 5.94 -13.44 12.55
C ASP A 78 4.45 -13.13 12.77
N LEU A 79 3.60 -13.25 11.73
CA LEU A 79 2.16 -13.07 11.86
C LEU A 79 1.52 -14.14 12.76
N GLU A 80 1.93 -15.41 12.61
CA GLU A 80 1.49 -16.50 13.48
C GLU A 80 1.91 -16.27 14.93
N TRP A 81 3.17 -15.90 15.16
CA TRP A 81 3.69 -15.61 16.49
C TRP A 81 3.02 -14.40 17.15
N LEU A 82 2.76 -13.33 16.36
CA LEU A 82 2.04 -12.15 16.83
C LEU A 82 0.53 -12.40 17.01
N GLY A 83 0.00 -13.53 16.53
CA GLY A 83 -1.41 -13.91 16.63
C GLY A 83 -2.33 -13.18 15.65
N PHE A 84 -1.81 -12.66 14.55
CA PHE A 84 -2.60 -12.06 13.47
C PHE A 84 -3.09 -13.16 12.51
N VAL A 85 -4.35 -13.57 12.65
CA VAL A 85 -4.97 -14.59 11.82
C VAL A 85 -5.87 -13.93 10.78
N ALA A 86 -5.60 -14.20 9.50
CA ALA A 86 -6.42 -13.71 8.40
C ALA A 86 -7.59 -14.67 8.10
N ASP A 87 -8.76 -14.11 7.79
CA ASP A 87 -9.97 -14.87 7.43
C ASP A 87 -9.92 -15.39 5.99
N VAL A 88 -9.24 -14.64 5.12
CA VAL A 88 -9.04 -14.97 3.70
C VAL A 88 -7.56 -15.11 3.43
N HIS A 89 -7.17 -16.20 2.78
CA HIS A 89 -5.76 -16.57 2.56
C HIS A 89 -4.93 -16.58 3.87
N PRO A 90 -5.27 -17.43 4.86
CA PRO A 90 -4.46 -17.57 6.06
C PRO A 90 -3.04 -18.04 5.71
N THR A 91 -2.07 -17.82 6.62
CA THR A 91 -0.66 -18.18 6.44
C THR A 91 -0.45 -19.59 5.90
N ALA A 92 -1.25 -20.56 6.37
CA ALA A 92 -1.22 -21.93 5.88
C ALA A 92 -1.54 -22.07 4.38
N ALA A 93 -2.30 -21.14 3.77
CA ALA A 93 -2.57 -21.18 2.33
C ALA A 93 -1.29 -20.91 1.53
N PHE A 94 -0.48 -19.95 1.95
CA PHE A 94 0.79 -19.63 1.29
C PHE A 94 1.82 -20.76 1.40
N ARG A 95 1.82 -21.47 2.53
CA ARG A 95 2.75 -22.62 2.77
C ARG A 95 2.42 -23.85 1.91
N ARG A 96 1.17 -23.98 1.43
CA ARG A 96 0.75 -25.08 0.55
C ARG A 96 1.17 -24.91 -0.91
N GLY A 97 1.76 -23.78 -1.31
CA GLY A 97 2.18 -23.51 -2.67
C GLY A 97 1.46 -22.31 -3.29
N ARG A 98 0.94 -22.45 -4.51
CA ARG A 98 0.23 -21.37 -5.21
C ARG A 98 -0.95 -20.85 -4.39
N CYS A 99 -1.07 -19.52 -4.29
CA CYS A 99 -2.08 -18.87 -3.48
C CYS A 99 -2.55 -17.56 -4.14
N GLU A 100 -3.86 -17.40 -4.30
CA GLU A 100 -4.47 -16.16 -4.84
C GLU A 100 -4.17 -14.90 -3.99
N GLY A 101 -3.66 -15.07 -2.78
CA GLY A 101 -3.14 -13.98 -1.95
C GLY A 101 -1.72 -13.54 -2.31
N ARG A 102 -0.98 -14.27 -3.15
CA ARG A 102 0.39 -13.92 -3.57
C ARG A 102 0.37 -13.27 -4.95
N GLN A 103 0.94 -12.08 -5.11
CA GLN A 103 0.90 -11.33 -6.38
C GLN A 103 1.60 -12.05 -7.53
N SER A 104 2.73 -12.72 -7.28
CA SER A 104 3.42 -13.50 -8.31
C SER A 104 2.60 -14.68 -8.86
N ASP A 105 1.61 -15.15 -8.13
CA ASP A 105 0.69 -16.20 -8.56
C ASP A 105 -0.50 -15.68 -9.39
N ARG A 106 -0.62 -14.35 -9.59
CA ARG A 106 -1.75 -13.67 -10.21
C ARG A 106 -1.46 -13.06 -11.59
N GLU A 107 -0.43 -13.51 -12.26
CA GLU A 107 0.00 -12.98 -13.57
C GLU A 107 -1.15 -12.90 -14.60
N GLU A 108 -2.02 -13.90 -14.66
CA GLU A 108 -3.17 -13.95 -15.59
C GLU A 108 -4.20 -12.85 -15.28
N VAL A 109 -4.39 -12.52 -14.02
CA VAL A 109 -5.29 -11.42 -13.59
C VAL A 109 -4.74 -10.08 -14.08
N TYR A 110 -3.44 -9.84 -13.91
CA TYR A 110 -2.80 -8.62 -14.37
C TYR A 110 -2.80 -8.49 -15.90
N ARG A 111 -2.57 -9.58 -16.62
CA ARG A 111 -2.68 -9.60 -18.08
C ARG A 111 -4.10 -9.31 -18.56
N SER A 112 -5.11 -9.87 -17.89
CA SER A 112 -6.52 -9.61 -18.20
C SER A 112 -6.87 -8.13 -17.98
N ALA A 113 -6.45 -7.55 -16.84
CA ALA A 113 -6.63 -6.13 -16.54
C ALA A 113 -5.95 -5.24 -17.58
N LEU A 114 -4.71 -5.57 -17.95
CA LEU A 114 -3.98 -4.87 -19.00
C LEU A 114 -4.73 -4.92 -20.35
N GLN A 115 -5.21 -6.09 -20.75
CA GLN A 115 -5.96 -6.24 -22.01
C GLN A 115 -7.24 -5.39 -22.00
N GLN A 116 -7.92 -5.27 -20.88
CA GLN A 116 -9.08 -4.38 -20.74
C GLN A 116 -8.69 -2.93 -20.99
N LEU A 117 -7.60 -2.44 -20.37
CA LEU A 117 -7.09 -1.08 -20.56
C LEU A 117 -6.62 -0.82 -22.02
N VAL A 118 -5.99 -1.83 -22.65
CA VAL A 118 -5.57 -1.73 -24.06
C VAL A 118 -6.79 -1.61 -24.99
N ARG A 119 -7.84 -2.42 -24.76
CA ARG A 119 -9.10 -2.33 -25.54
C ARG A 119 -9.80 -0.97 -25.33
N ALA A 120 -9.67 -0.37 -24.16
CA ALA A 120 -10.16 0.97 -23.88
C ALA A 120 -9.30 2.09 -24.49
N ASN A 121 -8.21 1.72 -25.21
CA ASN A 121 -7.29 2.66 -25.86
C ASN A 121 -6.65 3.68 -24.91
N VAL A 122 -6.44 3.30 -23.64
CA VAL A 122 -5.82 4.17 -22.63
C VAL A 122 -4.36 3.80 -22.31
N VAL A 123 -3.81 2.73 -22.93
CA VAL A 123 -2.43 2.29 -22.72
C VAL A 123 -1.54 2.70 -23.88
N TYR A 124 -0.32 3.10 -23.58
CA TYR A 124 0.72 3.38 -24.57
C TYR A 124 2.12 3.00 -24.08
N ALA A 125 3.04 2.75 -25.00
CA ALA A 125 4.44 2.43 -24.70
C ALA A 125 5.26 3.69 -24.43
N CYS A 126 6.23 3.57 -23.53
CA CYS A 126 7.12 4.66 -23.09
C CYS A 126 8.58 4.19 -23.10
N GLU A 127 9.42 4.87 -23.87
CA GLU A 127 10.86 4.60 -23.94
C GLU A 127 11.69 5.35 -22.90
N CYS A 128 11.09 6.27 -22.13
CA CYS A 128 11.80 7.08 -21.15
C CYS A 128 12.46 6.21 -20.08
N THR A 129 13.74 6.46 -19.85
CA THR A 129 14.45 5.92 -18.67
C THR A 129 14.23 6.84 -17.47
N ARG A 130 14.44 6.31 -16.24
CA ARG A 130 14.42 7.14 -15.04
C ARG A 130 15.39 8.31 -15.15
N ARG A 131 16.60 8.08 -15.69
CA ARG A 131 17.63 9.12 -15.92
C ARG A 131 17.17 10.22 -16.88
N ALA A 132 16.46 9.87 -17.96
CA ALA A 132 15.92 10.84 -18.91
C ALA A 132 14.81 11.72 -18.29
N LEU A 133 14.09 11.20 -17.29
CA LEU A 133 13.07 11.94 -16.56
C LEU A 133 13.68 12.84 -15.47
N THR A 134 14.79 12.46 -14.86
CA THR A 134 15.49 13.26 -13.82
C THR A 134 16.31 14.42 -14.36
N GLY A 135 16.48 14.56 -15.68
CA GLY A 135 17.18 15.69 -16.32
C GLY A 135 16.38 17.00 -16.34
N ALA A 136 15.09 16.99 -15.96
CA ALA A 136 14.34 18.20 -15.57
C ALA A 136 14.66 18.55 -14.09
N PRO A 137 14.45 19.80 -13.64
CA PRO A 137 14.61 20.14 -12.21
C PRO A 137 13.90 19.07 -11.38
N GLY A 138 14.68 18.39 -10.52
CA GLY A 138 14.16 17.30 -9.69
C GLY A 138 12.97 17.79 -8.85
N PRO A 139 12.04 16.91 -8.47
CA PRO A 139 10.99 17.30 -7.54
C PRO A 139 11.63 17.80 -6.24
N GLU A 140 10.95 18.72 -5.56
CA GLU A 140 11.31 19.09 -4.20
C GLU A 140 11.49 17.83 -3.34
N PRO A 141 12.40 17.83 -2.37
CA PRO A 141 12.63 16.69 -1.50
C PRO A 141 11.28 16.17 -0.94
N GLY A 142 10.97 14.89 -1.19
CA GLY A 142 9.72 14.26 -0.73
C GLY A 142 8.57 14.24 -1.74
N ARG A 143 8.66 14.93 -2.88
CA ARG A 143 7.66 14.82 -3.95
C ARG A 143 8.01 13.76 -4.97
N GLU A 144 7.02 13.02 -5.44
CA GLU A 144 7.16 12.08 -6.54
C GLU A 144 7.36 12.84 -7.86
N MET A 145 8.22 12.28 -8.73
CA MET A 145 8.46 12.87 -10.04
C MET A 145 7.24 12.69 -10.95
N ARG A 146 6.66 13.80 -11.38
CA ARG A 146 5.58 13.80 -12.36
C ARG A 146 6.10 13.40 -13.74
N TYR A 147 5.45 12.46 -14.38
CA TYR A 147 5.74 12.12 -15.78
C TYR A 147 5.22 13.21 -16.72
N PRO A 148 6.08 13.81 -17.57
CA PRO A 148 5.68 14.96 -18.41
C PRO A 148 4.89 14.60 -19.67
N GLY A 149 4.67 13.30 -19.98
CA GLY A 149 3.90 12.89 -21.15
C GLY A 149 4.73 12.69 -22.44
N ASN A 150 6.06 12.70 -22.38
CA ASN A 150 6.96 12.69 -23.55
C ASN A 150 6.66 11.62 -24.63
N CYS A 151 6.06 10.48 -24.25
CA CYS A 151 5.77 9.40 -25.19
C CYS A 151 4.29 9.22 -25.47
N ARG A 152 3.43 10.08 -24.90
CA ARG A 152 1.97 9.92 -24.93
C ARG A 152 1.41 9.79 -26.35
N ASP A 153 1.98 10.51 -27.29
CA ASP A 153 1.49 10.60 -28.67
C ASP A 153 2.45 10.01 -29.72
N LYS A 154 3.55 9.37 -29.28
CA LYS A 154 4.56 8.77 -30.18
C LYS A 154 4.08 7.50 -30.88
N ARG A 155 2.98 6.89 -30.45
CA ARG A 155 2.44 5.63 -31.02
C ARG A 155 3.48 4.50 -31.07
N LEU A 156 4.35 4.43 -30.04
CA LEU A 156 5.32 3.35 -29.94
C LEU A 156 4.60 2.00 -29.76
N PRO A 157 5.16 0.89 -30.31
CA PRO A 157 4.56 -0.42 -30.18
C PRO A 157 4.60 -0.92 -28.72
N LEU A 158 3.56 -1.63 -28.29
CA LEU A 158 3.50 -2.28 -26.97
C LEU A 158 4.31 -3.59 -26.99
N ILE A 159 5.62 -3.48 -26.91
CA ILE A 159 6.57 -4.60 -26.90
C ILE A 159 7.45 -4.57 -25.63
N ASP A 160 8.13 -5.67 -25.36
CA ASP A 160 9.11 -5.74 -24.28
C ASP A 160 10.25 -4.74 -24.49
N GLY A 161 10.86 -4.29 -23.38
CA GLY A 161 11.89 -3.26 -23.37
C GLY A 161 11.35 -1.83 -23.27
N TYR A 162 10.05 -1.62 -23.48
CA TYR A 162 9.37 -0.35 -23.18
C TYR A 162 8.62 -0.43 -21.85
N GLY A 163 8.53 0.69 -21.13
CA GLY A 163 7.58 0.85 -20.05
C GLY A 163 6.17 1.05 -20.64
N TRP A 164 5.13 0.57 -19.95
CA TRP A 164 3.74 0.76 -20.41
C TRP A 164 3.02 1.67 -19.42
N ARG A 165 2.34 2.68 -19.97
CA ARG A 165 1.65 3.69 -19.18
C ARG A 165 0.16 3.73 -19.48
N VAL A 166 -0.63 4.06 -18.47
CA VAL A 166 -2.04 4.39 -18.61
C VAL A 166 -2.18 5.91 -18.68
N ARG A 167 -2.93 6.39 -19.69
CA ARG A 167 -3.38 7.77 -19.79
C ARG A 167 -4.36 8.04 -18.64
N LEU A 168 -3.97 8.91 -17.74
CA LEU A 168 -4.89 9.42 -16.74
C LEU A 168 -5.70 10.57 -17.34
N ASP A 169 -6.98 10.62 -17.02
CA ASP A 169 -7.83 11.75 -17.40
C ASP A 169 -7.64 12.92 -16.41
N ASP A 170 -8.21 14.07 -16.75
CA ASP A 170 -8.05 15.30 -15.98
C ASP A 170 -9.09 15.44 -14.84
N SER A 171 -9.60 14.31 -14.35
CA SER A 171 -10.55 14.31 -13.26
C SER A 171 -9.91 14.50 -11.90
N VAL A 172 -10.64 15.14 -11.01
CA VAL A 172 -10.31 15.23 -9.59
C VAL A 172 -11.01 14.09 -8.86
N GLU A 173 -10.23 13.21 -8.25
CA GLU A 173 -10.74 12.11 -7.46
C GLU A 173 -11.03 12.58 -6.03
N ARG A 174 -12.30 12.42 -5.61
CA ARG A 174 -12.75 12.73 -4.25
C ARG A 174 -13.07 11.44 -3.53
N PHE A 175 -12.58 11.32 -2.29
CA PHE A 175 -12.84 10.16 -1.46
C PHE A 175 -12.88 10.56 0.02
N ASP A 176 -13.55 9.76 0.83
CA ASP A 176 -13.54 9.92 2.28
C ASP A 176 -12.47 9.01 2.88
N ASP A 177 -11.57 9.59 3.68
CA ASP A 177 -10.65 8.85 4.52
C ASP A 177 -11.20 8.76 5.94
N ALA A 178 -11.18 7.57 6.53
CA ALA A 178 -11.81 7.33 7.82
C ALA A 178 -11.12 8.05 8.99
N LEU A 179 -9.84 8.41 8.87
CA LEU A 179 -9.09 9.15 9.88
C LEU A 179 -8.87 10.62 9.52
N LEU A 180 -8.73 10.92 8.24
CA LEU A 180 -8.38 12.25 7.75
C LEU A 180 -9.59 13.05 7.24
N GLY A 181 -10.77 12.40 7.12
CA GLY A 181 -11.97 13.03 6.55
C GLY A 181 -11.91 13.15 5.02
N PRO A 182 -12.69 14.09 4.43
CA PRO A 182 -12.77 14.27 2.99
C PRO A 182 -11.43 14.62 2.36
N GLN A 183 -11.08 13.93 1.28
CA GLN A 183 -9.85 14.13 0.53
C GLN A 183 -10.16 14.45 -0.94
N SER A 184 -9.24 15.16 -1.59
CA SER A 184 -9.35 15.52 -3.00
C SER A 184 -7.96 15.46 -3.63
N GLN A 185 -7.82 14.73 -4.74
CA GLN A 185 -6.55 14.58 -5.44
C GLN A 185 -6.74 14.72 -6.94
N TRP A 186 -5.75 15.27 -7.61
CA TRP A 186 -5.71 15.42 -9.05
C TRP A 186 -4.55 14.58 -9.65
N PRO A 187 -4.77 13.29 -9.94
CA PRO A 187 -3.70 12.37 -10.33
C PRO A 187 -2.89 12.81 -11.53
N ALA A 188 -3.53 13.32 -12.59
CA ALA A 188 -2.85 13.79 -13.79
C ALA A 188 -1.90 14.97 -13.50
N ALA A 189 -2.22 15.84 -12.56
CA ALA A 189 -1.37 16.92 -12.12
C ALA A 189 -0.25 16.44 -11.18
N GLN A 190 -0.56 15.49 -10.28
CA GLN A 190 0.37 14.98 -9.28
C GLN A 190 1.45 14.07 -9.89
N CYS A 191 1.08 13.06 -10.68
CA CYS A 191 2.02 12.05 -11.18
C CYS A 191 2.12 11.96 -12.71
N GLY A 192 1.22 12.62 -13.46
CA GLY A 192 1.10 12.40 -14.90
C GLY A 192 0.60 10.99 -15.22
N ASP A 193 0.86 10.49 -16.42
CA ASP A 193 0.42 9.17 -16.83
C ASP A 193 1.10 8.05 -16.06
N LEU A 194 0.30 7.13 -15.55
CA LEU A 194 0.72 6.12 -14.60
C LEU A 194 1.51 4.99 -15.27
N LEU A 195 2.73 4.72 -14.80
CA LEU A 195 3.48 3.54 -15.21
C LEU A 195 2.81 2.30 -14.59
N ILE A 196 2.42 1.34 -15.43
CA ILE A 196 1.77 0.09 -14.99
C ILE A 196 2.67 -1.14 -15.18
N ARG A 197 3.57 -1.10 -16.16
CA ARG A 197 4.59 -2.13 -16.38
C ARG A 197 5.93 -1.46 -16.68
N ASP A 198 6.98 -1.89 -16.02
CA ASP A 198 8.31 -1.35 -16.25
C ASP A 198 8.97 -1.95 -17.51
N ARG A 199 10.17 -1.48 -17.85
CA ARG A 199 10.92 -1.93 -19.02
C ARG A 199 11.46 -3.37 -18.92
N LEU A 200 11.53 -3.91 -17.71
CA LEU A 200 11.93 -5.28 -17.42
C LEU A 200 10.73 -6.24 -17.44
N GLY A 201 9.52 -5.70 -17.64
CA GLY A 201 8.29 -6.46 -17.67
C GLY A 201 7.64 -6.67 -16.32
N ASN A 202 8.12 -6.02 -15.25
CA ASN A 202 7.52 -6.13 -13.93
C ASN A 202 6.29 -5.22 -13.81
N TRP A 203 5.27 -5.70 -13.13
CA TRP A 203 4.12 -4.88 -12.76
C TRP A 203 4.51 -3.88 -11.68
N THR A 204 3.97 -2.66 -11.77
CA THR A 204 4.24 -1.65 -10.75
C THR A 204 3.31 -1.82 -9.55
N TYR A 205 3.73 -1.34 -8.37
CA TYR A 205 2.91 -1.32 -7.16
C TYR A 205 1.53 -0.71 -7.40
N GLN A 206 1.47 0.43 -8.07
CA GLN A 206 0.21 1.14 -8.30
C GLN A 206 -0.79 0.29 -9.10
N PHE A 207 -0.29 -0.44 -10.09
CA PHE A 207 -1.12 -1.32 -10.92
C PHE A 207 -1.55 -2.58 -10.15
N SER A 208 -0.58 -3.30 -9.57
CA SER A 208 -0.87 -4.56 -8.86
C SER A 208 -1.84 -4.34 -7.71
N ALA A 209 -1.60 -3.31 -6.87
CA ALA A 209 -2.45 -3.03 -5.72
C ALA A 209 -3.88 -2.65 -6.13
N ALA A 210 -4.05 -1.78 -7.15
CA ALA A 210 -5.38 -1.38 -7.61
C ALA A 210 -6.16 -2.53 -8.27
N VAL A 211 -5.47 -3.36 -9.07
CA VAL A 211 -6.05 -4.56 -9.68
C VAL A 211 -6.48 -5.56 -8.61
N ASP A 212 -5.60 -5.85 -7.65
CA ASP A 212 -5.90 -6.80 -6.59
C ASP A 212 -7.04 -6.32 -5.69
N ASP A 213 -7.02 -5.07 -5.24
CA ASP A 213 -8.09 -4.51 -4.41
C ASP A 213 -9.44 -4.54 -5.14
N LEU A 214 -9.46 -4.40 -6.47
CA LEU A 214 -10.67 -4.54 -7.28
C LEU A 214 -11.13 -6.00 -7.39
N TRP A 215 -10.29 -6.90 -7.89
CA TRP A 215 -10.67 -8.29 -8.20
C TRP A 215 -10.88 -9.16 -6.96
N GLN A 216 -10.19 -8.85 -5.87
CA GLN A 216 -10.38 -9.53 -4.60
C GLN A 216 -11.56 -8.98 -3.79
N GLY A 217 -12.22 -7.91 -4.27
CA GLY A 217 -13.39 -7.32 -3.62
C GLY A 217 -13.06 -6.58 -2.32
N VAL A 218 -11.84 -6.03 -2.21
CA VAL A 218 -11.46 -5.20 -1.06
C VAL A 218 -12.23 -3.89 -1.11
N ASP A 219 -12.98 -3.60 -0.07
CA ASP A 219 -13.81 -2.40 0.08
C ASP A 219 -13.35 -1.47 1.21
N LEU A 220 -12.34 -1.88 2.00
CA LEU A 220 -11.65 -1.05 2.98
C LEU A 220 -10.13 -1.18 2.83
N VAL A 221 -9.45 -0.07 2.54
CA VAL A 221 -8.00 0.00 2.36
C VAL A 221 -7.36 0.72 3.54
N ILE A 222 -6.73 -0.04 4.45
CA ILE A 222 -6.00 0.49 5.60
C ILE A 222 -4.50 0.44 5.32
N ARG A 223 -3.80 1.58 5.45
CA ARG A 223 -2.36 1.68 5.16
C ARG A 223 -1.71 2.91 5.78
N GLY A 224 -0.40 3.02 5.71
CA GLY A 224 0.34 4.19 6.19
C GLY A 224 0.06 5.45 5.35
N ILE A 225 0.14 6.60 6.00
CA ILE A 225 -0.13 7.92 5.37
C ILE A 225 0.85 8.27 4.26
N ASP A 226 2.02 7.66 4.20
CA ASP A 226 2.97 7.80 3.10
C ASP A 226 2.43 7.32 1.74
N LEU A 227 1.33 6.56 1.75
CA LEU A 227 0.61 6.12 0.57
C LEU A 227 -0.64 6.97 0.24
N LEU A 228 -0.90 8.03 1.00
CA LEU A 228 -2.07 8.88 0.78
C LEU A 228 -2.09 9.44 -0.66
N GLU A 229 -0.98 9.99 -1.14
CA GLU A 229 -0.89 10.55 -2.50
C GLU A 229 -1.10 9.51 -3.62
N SER A 230 -0.97 8.22 -3.31
CA SER A 230 -1.24 7.14 -4.26
C SER A 230 -2.74 6.85 -4.44
N THR A 231 -3.59 7.37 -3.56
CA THR A 231 -5.01 6.99 -3.49
C THR A 231 -5.79 7.42 -4.72
N GLY A 232 -5.70 8.68 -5.11
CA GLY A 232 -6.44 9.19 -6.27
C GLY A 232 -6.09 8.45 -7.57
N ARG A 233 -4.81 8.17 -7.82
CA ARG A 233 -4.38 7.43 -9.02
C ARG A 233 -4.85 5.98 -9.01
N GLN A 234 -4.93 5.34 -7.85
CA GLN A 234 -5.47 3.99 -7.72
C GLN A 234 -6.99 3.95 -7.89
N ILE A 235 -7.72 4.97 -7.38
CA ILE A 235 -9.16 5.14 -7.63
C ILE A 235 -9.42 5.30 -9.13
N GLN A 236 -8.66 6.18 -9.81
CA GLN A 236 -8.83 6.41 -11.24
C GLN A 236 -8.52 5.16 -12.07
N LEU A 237 -7.45 4.42 -11.72
CA LEU A 237 -7.12 3.16 -12.37
C LEU A 237 -8.21 2.09 -12.15
N ALA A 238 -8.71 1.95 -10.93
CA ALA A 238 -9.79 1.02 -10.61
C ALA A 238 -11.09 1.39 -11.36
N ARG A 239 -11.40 2.68 -11.52
CA ARG A 239 -12.53 3.17 -12.32
C ARG A 239 -12.38 2.81 -13.80
N LEU A 240 -11.19 2.96 -14.38
CA LEU A 240 -10.88 2.52 -15.76
C LEU A 240 -11.03 1.00 -15.94
N LEU A 241 -10.85 0.24 -14.86
CA LEU A 241 -11.07 -1.21 -14.80
C LEU A 241 -12.50 -1.62 -14.42
N GLY A 242 -13.42 -0.64 -14.31
CA GLY A 242 -14.85 -0.91 -14.11
C GLY A 242 -15.34 -0.82 -12.67
N ARG A 243 -14.53 -0.37 -11.71
CA ARG A 243 -14.99 -0.12 -10.34
C ARG A 243 -15.92 1.09 -10.32
N THR A 244 -17.16 0.90 -9.89
CA THR A 244 -18.19 1.95 -9.85
C THR A 244 -18.22 2.72 -8.53
N VAL A 245 -17.86 2.05 -7.42
CA VAL A 245 -17.81 2.66 -6.09
C VAL A 245 -16.38 2.51 -5.55
N PRO A 246 -15.69 3.59 -5.21
CA PRO A 246 -14.37 3.52 -4.60
C PRO A 246 -14.39 2.74 -3.29
N ALA A 247 -13.25 2.13 -2.92
CA ALA A 247 -13.09 1.60 -1.57
C ALA A 247 -13.10 2.75 -0.55
N THR A 248 -13.46 2.45 0.69
CA THR A 248 -13.18 3.33 1.82
C THR A 248 -11.69 3.26 2.15
N PHE A 249 -11.08 4.40 2.48
CA PHE A 249 -9.66 4.47 2.84
C PHE A 249 -9.49 4.83 4.31
N MET A 250 -8.39 4.36 4.89
CA MET A 250 -7.95 4.73 6.24
C MET A 250 -6.42 4.84 6.23
N HIS A 251 -5.90 6.05 6.24
CA HIS A 251 -4.46 6.30 6.27
C HIS A 251 -4.02 6.59 7.69
N HIS A 252 -3.36 5.59 8.32
CA HIS A 252 -2.87 5.73 9.68
C HIS A 252 -1.50 6.43 9.72
N PRO A 253 -1.15 7.09 10.84
CA PRO A 253 0.14 7.73 11.01
C PRO A 253 1.29 6.71 10.99
N LEU A 254 2.50 7.19 10.65
CA LEU A 254 3.72 6.37 10.65
C LEU A 254 4.45 6.49 11.98
N ILE A 255 5.08 5.39 12.40
CA ILE A 255 6.02 5.43 13.52
C ILE A 255 7.30 6.14 13.08
N MET A 256 7.77 7.07 13.89
CA MET A 256 8.99 7.81 13.65
C MET A 256 10.12 7.26 14.53
N LYS A 257 11.32 7.14 13.95
CA LYS A 257 12.55 6.84 14.70
C LYS A 257 13.07 8.09 15.41
N THR A 258 13.02 9.22 14.72
CA THR A 258 13.33 10.57 15.20
C THR A 258 12.25 11.51 14.72
N ARG A 259 12.32 12.80 15.11
CA ARG A 259 11.35 13.82 14.67
C ARG A 259 11.19 13.89 13.14
N ASP A 260 12.26 13.59 12.39
CA ASP A 260 12.31 13.76 10.92
C ASP A 260 12.60 12.45 10.17
N GLN A 261 12.75 11.32 10.86
CA GLN A 261 13.09 10.03 10.24
C GLN A 261 12.07 8.95 10.61
N LYS A 262 11.36 8.42 9.61
CA LYS A 262 10.48 7.26 9.78
C LYS A 262 11.29 5.98 10.01
N LEU A 263 10.70 5.03 10.75
CA LEU A 263 11.22 3.67 10.83
C LEU A 263 11.32 3.05 9.43
N SER A 264 12.50 2.53 9.09
CA SER A 264 12.71 1.88 7.80
C SER A 264 13.31 0.48 7.97
N LYS A 265 13.12 -0.37 6.94
CA LYS A 265 13.65 -1.75 6.92
C LYS A 265 15.18 -1.80 6.97
N SER A 266 15.88 -0.74 6.60
CA SER A 266 17.34 -0.66 6.59
C SER A 266 17.98 -0.50 7.98
N ASP A 267 17.19 -0.12 8.99
CA ASP A 267 17.74 0.25 10.31
C ASP A 267 17.91 -0.92 11.30
N GLY A 268 17.51 -2.14 10.93
CA GLY A 268 17.78 -3.40 11.67
C GLY A 268 17.25 -3.54 13.10
N ASP A 269 17.16 -2.44 13.83
CA ASP A 269 17.01 -2.42 15.30
C ASP A 269 15.56 -2.64 15.80
N THR A 270 14.56 -2.61 14.91
CA THR A 270 13.13 -2.67 15.25
C THR A 270 12.42 -3.84 14.59
N GLY A 271 13.15 -4.80 14.06
CA GLY A 271 12.61 -6.02 13.49
C GLY A 271 11.94 -6.89 14.56
N VAL A 272 10.74 -7.41 14.27
CA VAL A 272 10.00 -8.27 15.21
C VAL A 272 10.86 -9.42 15.73
N ARG A 273 11.57 -10.12 14.83
CA ARG A 273 12.47 -11.24 15.18
C ARG A 273 13.65 -10.82 16.03
N ALA A 274 14.25 -9.65 15.75
CA ALA A 274 15.36 -9.14 16.53
C ALA A 274 14.91 -8.79 17.96
N LEU A 275 13.76 -8.17 18.12
CA LEU A 275 13.16 -7.88 19.43
C LEU A 275 12.81 -9.15 20.20
N ALA A 276 12.22 -10.16 19.53
CA ALA A 276 11.91 -11.44 20.14
C ALA A 276 13.20 -12.19 20.58
N ALA A 277 14.27 -12.12 19.80
CA ALA A 277 15.56 -12.74 20.12
C ALA A 277 16.23 -12.16 21.37
N VAL A 278 15.97 -10.88 21.68
CA VAL A 278 16.44 -10.24 22.93
C VAL A 278 15.41 -10.31 24.07
N GLY A 279 14.43 -11.22 23.97
CA GLY A 279 13.50 -11.54 25.04
C GLY A 279 12.24 -10.66 25.12
N TRP A 280 11.91 -9.89 24.06
CA TRP A 280 10.63 -9.21 24.04
C TRP A 280 9.48 -10.20 23.81
N THR A 281 8.47 -10.09 24.66
CA THR A 281 7.24 -10.87 24.49
C THR A 281 6.39 -10.26 23.35
N ARG A 282 5.48 -11.05 22.81
CA ARG A 282 4.47 -10.62 21.86
C ARG A 282 3.73 -9.37 22.35
N ASP A 283 3.22 -9.41 23.58
CA ASP A 283 2.41 -8.31 24.15
C ASP A 283 3.23 -7.02 24.29
N ARG A 284 4.53 -7.14 24.63
CA ARG A 284 5.43 -5.99 24.67
C ARG A 284 5.62 -5.37 23.29
N ILE A 285 5.80 -6.19 22.23
CA ILE A 285 5.95 -5.70 20.86
C ILE A 285 4.68 -4.99 20.38
N LEU A 286 3.50 -5.58 20.65
CA LEU A 286 2.21 -4.96 20.30
C LEU A 286 2.00 -3.63 21.02
N ALA A 287 2.29 -3.57 22.32
CA ALA A 287 2.20 -2.35 23.11
C ALA A 287 3.17 -1.26 22.62
N GLU A 288 4.40 -1.63 22.32
CA GLU A 288 5.43 -0.69 21.85
C GLU A 288 5.07 -0.08 20.49
N ALA A 289 4.51 -0.87 19.57
CA ALA A 289 4.07 -0.38 18.26
C ALA A 289 3.02 0.75 18.37
N VAL A 290 2.21 0.78 19.42
CA VAL A 290 1.21 1.84 19.67
C VAL A 290 1.80 3.00 20.46
N ARG A 291 2.81 2.73 21.33
CA ARG A 291 3.40 3.73 22.24
C ARG A 291 4.37 4.69 21.54
N LEU A 292 5.02 4.24 20.49
CA LEU A 292 6.02 5.04 19.80
C LEU A 292 5.43 6.32 19.18
N PRO A 293 6.20 7.41 19.11
CA PRO A 293 5.73 8.65 18.49
C PRO A 293 5.33 8.42 17.04
N VAL A 294 4.21 9.00 16.64
CA VAL A 294 3.69 8.96 15.27
C VAL A 294 3.71 10.36 14.67
N VAL A 295 3.82 10.45 13.34
CA VAL A 295 3.58 11.71 12.62
C VAL A 295 2.13 12.11 12.81
N GLN A 296 1.87 13.22 13.52
CA GLN A 296 0.57 13.88 13.43
C GLN A 296 0.54 14.65 12.10
N VAL A 297 -0.42 14.35 11.26
CA VAL A 297 -0.69 15.17 10.08
C VAL A 297 -1.23 16.50 10.61
N GLY A 298 -0.38 17.52 10.56
CA GLY A 298 -0.81 18.88 10.85
C GLY A 298 -1.90 19.26 9.86
N SER A 299 -3.04 19.73 10.37
CA SER A 299 -3.88 20.63 9.61
C SER A 299 -3.01 21.86 9.31
N GLU A 300 -2.40 21.93 8.15
CA GLU A 300 -2.02 23.23 7.60
C GLU A 300 -3.33 23.97 7.39
N THR A 301 -3.69 24.76 8.41
CA THR A 301 -4.62 25.85 8.23
C THR A 301 -3.96 26.80 7.26
N ASP A 302 -4.59 26.98 6.09
CA ASP A 302 -4.28 28.03 5.11
C ASP A 302 -3.84 29.32 5.81
N PRO A 303 -2.68 29.89 5.44
CA PRO A 303 -2.45 31.30 5.72
C PRO A 303 -3.34 32.11 4.77
N GLN A 304 -4.12 33.01 5.35
CA GLN A 304 -4.97 34.00 4.73
C GLN A 304 -4.27 34.78 3.62
#